data_fd78687c572939781afc3a3c2a717af8
#
_entry.id   fd78687c572939781afc3a3c2a717af8
#
_cell.length_a   1.000
_cell.length_b   1.000
_cell.length_c   1.000
_cell.angle_alpha   90.00
_cell.angle_beta   90.00
_cell.angle_gamma   90.00
#
_symmetry.space_group_name_H-M   'P 1'
#
loop_
_entity.id
_entity.type
_entity.pdbx_description
1 polymer ?
#
loop_
_entity_poly.entity_id
_entity_poly.type
_entity_poly.pdbx_seq_one_letter_code
_entity_poly.pdbx_strand_id
1 'polypeptide(L)'
;MATKAKQDFGPVRAAALVGVVLAGGEGRRMGPGVLKPLRLLGDRPMVAHVVERLRPQVMDLVVVANDPLPGLRALKVPIIADPPDLQRAARREGRRLGPLAGILAGMEWARRHHPHAGWILTAPADVPFLPLDLTVRLCGLMHVPEPDVLMVRREHTLAVWSVKLAADLRRAILQEGMRRVEEFARRHRLAELAWPGGGAPFLNINTPEELSAASRRLAPARPRSRR
;
A
#
# COMPACT_ATOMS: atom_id res chain seq x y z
N MET A 1 18.12 16.97 -38.11
CA MET A 1 18.10 17.40 -36.68
C MET A 1 16.77 17.05 -36.11
N ALA A 2 16.67 15.93 -35.40
CA ALA A 2 15.41 15.48 -34.79
C ALA A 2 15.32 16.09 -33.39
N THR A 3 14.37 16.99 -33.19
CA THR A 3 14.04 17.62 -31.91
C THR A 3 13.45 16.54 -31.00
N LYS A 4 14.23 16.10 -30.00
CA LYS A 4 13.72 15.30 -28.90
C LYS A 4 12.60 16.07 -28.21
N ALA A 5 11.35 15.72 -28.49
CA ALA A 5 10.22 16.17 -27.71
C ALA A 5 10.49 15.77 -26.24
N LYS A 6 10.66 16.77 -25.37
CA LYS A 6 10.55 16.58 -23.92
C LYS A 6 9.15 16.02 -23.68
N GLN A 7 9.07 14.73 -23.37
CA GLN A 7 7.87 14.16 -22.81
C GLN A 7 7.66 14.85 -21.45
N ASP A 8 6.76 15.80 -21.44
CA ASP A 8 6.25 16.44 -20.24
C ASP A 8 5.37 15.39 -19.57
N PHE A 9 6.00 14.59 -18.72
CA PHE A 9 5.27 13.64 -17.89
C PHE A 9 4.39 14.46 -16.96
N GLY A 10 3.08 14.48 -17.25
CA GLY A 10 2.06 15.12 -16.45
C GLY A 10 2.13 14.79 -14.95
N PRO A 11 1.24 15.30 -14.12
CA PRO A 11 1.46 15.84 -12.78
C PRO A 11 1.76 14.84 -11.65
N VAL A 12 1.96 13.55 -11.89
CA VAL A 12 2.29 12.60 -10.81
C VAL A 12 3.79 12.38 -10.71
N ARG A 13 4.43 13.27 -9.97
CA ARG A 13 5.80 13.05 -9.49
C ARG A 13 5.73 12.31 -8.16
N ALA A 14 6.75 11.52 -7.81
CA ALA A 14 6.91 10.94 -6.47
C ALA A 14 6.72 11.99 -5.36
N ALA A 15 7.12 13.24 -5.63
CA ALA A 15 6.93 14.41 -4.78
C ALA A 15 5.47 14.89 -4.61
N ALA A 16 4.48 14.25 -5.24
CA ALA A 16 3.06 14.60 -5.13
C ALA A 16 2.20 13.43 -4.60
N LEU A 17 2.82 12.34 -4.18
CA LEU A 17 2.16 11.14 -3.66
C LEU A 17 2.27 11.06 -2.15
N VAL A 18 1.16 10.75 -1.49
CA VAL A 18 1.16 10.33 -0.09
C VAL A 18 1.18 8.81 -0.03
N GLY A 19 2.13 8.23 0.71
CA GLY A 19 2.20 6.80 0.96
C GLY A 19 1.20 6.36 2.02
N VAL A 20 0.53 5.23 1.79
CA VAL A 20 -0.45 4.66 2.71
C VAL A 20 -0.13 3.19 2.94
N VAL A 21 0.37 2.84 4.12
CA VAL A 21 0.63 1.44 4.47
C VAL A 21 -0.61 0.85 5.13
N LEU A 22 -1.18 -0.18 4.50
CA LEU A 22 -2.38 -0.87 4.97
C LEU A 22 -1.99 -1.96 5.98
N ALA A 23 -2.16 -1.69 7.27
CA ALA A 23 -1.78 -2.59 8.38
C ALA A 23 -2.98 -3.22 9.12
N GLY A 24 -4.18 -3.16 8.56
CA GLY A 24 -5.44 -3.58 9.20
C GLY A 24 -5.74 -5.08 9.19
N GLY A 25 -4.82 -5.96 8.79
CA GLY A 25 -5.04 -7.41 8.73
C GLY A 25 -4.77 -8.12 10.05
N GLU A 26 -5.71 -8.95 10.55
CA GLU A 26 -5.56 -9.70 11.81
C GLU A 26 -4.51 -10.82 11.80
N GLY A 27 -4.02 -11.22 10.62
CA GLY A 27 -2.95 -12.22 10.49
C GLY A 27 -3.22 -13.57 11.18
N ARG A 28 -4.48 -14.06 11.24
CA ARG A 28 -4.90 -15.29 11.95
C ARG A 28 -4.03 -16.50 11.68
N ARG A 29 -3.45 -16.62 10.48
CA ARG A 29 -2.58 -17.74 10.07
C ARG A 29 -1.17 -17.65 10.66
N MET A 30 -0.81 -16.51 11.25
CA MET A 30 0.50 -16.27 11.86
C MET A 30 0.58 -16.72 13.33
N GLY A 31 -0.49 -17.36 13.85
CA GLY A 31 -0.59 -17.79 15.24
C GLY A 31 -1.03 -16.68 16.20
N PRO A 32 -1.34 -17.04 17.48
CA PRO A 32 -1.80 -16.10 18.49
C PRO A 32 -0.70 -15.15 18.96
N GLY A 33 -1.09 -14.02 19.54
CA GLY A 33 -0.27 -13.12 20.36
C GLY A 33 0.14 -11.84 19.69
N VAL A 34 0.84 -11.86 18.56
CA VAL A 34 1.33 -10.63 17.90
C VAL A 34 0.65 -10.43 16.56
N LEU A 35 0.12 -9.23 16.33
CA LEU A 35 -0.51 -8.89 15.05
C LEU A 35 0.49 -8.97 13.90
N LYS A 36 0.03 -9.47 12.76
CA LYS A 36 0.85 -9.78 11.59
C LYS A 36 1.85 -8.67 11.21
N PRO A 37 1.47 -7.38 11.13
CA PRO A 37 2.40 -6.31 10.77
C PRO A 37 3.58 -6.12 11.74
N LEU A 38 3.41 -6.54 13.01
CA LEU A 38 4.43 -6.43 14.07
C LEU A 38 5.31 -7.67 14.22
N ARG A 39 5.05 -8.75 13.48
CA ARG A 39 5.95 -9.91 13.45
C ARG A 39 7.33 -9.50 12.98
N LEU A 40 8.36 -10.00 13.67
CA LEU A 40 9.73 -9.66 13.35
C LEU A 40 10.19 -10.39 12.08
N LEU A 41 10.69 -9.61 11.15
CA LEU A 41 11.43 -10.07 9.98
C LEU A 41 12.89 -9.65 10.17
N GLY A 42 13.74 -10.61 10.51
CA GLY A 42 15.05 -10.30 11.12
C GLY A 42 14.85 -9.73 12.53
N ASP A 43 15.43 -8.57 12.78
CA ASP A 43 15.39 -7.84 14.06
C ASP A 43 14.29 -6.76 14.14
N ARG A 44 13.51 -6.56 13.07
CA ARG A 44 12.56 -5.44 12.93
C ARG A 44 11.16 -5.91 12.55
N PRO A 45 10.09 -5.20 13.00
CA PRO A 45 8.74 -5.48 12.56
C PRO A 45 8.61 -5.47 11.03
N MET A 46 7.84 -6.39 10.47
CA MET A 46 7.63 -6.50 9.03
C MET A 46 7.15 -5.20 8.39
N VAL A 47 6.23 -4.50 9.04
CA VAL A 47 5.74 -3.18 8.60
C VAL A 47 6.85 -2.12 8.53
N ALA A 48 7.89 -2.23 9.38
CA ALA A 48 9.02 -1.29 9.36
C ALA A 48 9.82 -1.37 8.07
N HIS A 49 9.97 -2.57 7.51
CA HIS A 49 10.62 -2.78 6.20
C HIS A 49 9.80 -2.13 5.07
N VAL A 50 8.45 -2.25 5.13
CA VAL A 50 7.57 -1.60 4.15
C VAL A 50 7.69 -0.09 4.22
N VAL A 51 7.60 0.48 5.43
CA VAL A 51 7.72 1.93 5.68
C VAL A 51 9.06 2.47 5.16
N GLU A 52 10.16 1.80 5.47
CA GLU A 52 11.51 2.21 5.05
C GLU A 52 11.65 2.24 3.52
N ARG A 53 11.13 1.23 2.83
CA ARG A 53 11.19 1.14 1.37
C ARG A 53 10.24 2.11 0.67
N LEU A 54 9.10 2.42 1.28
CA LEU A 54 8.13 3.32 0.71
C LEU A 54 8.49 4.81 0.94
N ARG A 55 9.06 5.13 2.11
CA ARG A 55 9.38 6.49 2.53
C ARG A 55 10.15 7.32 1.48
N PRO A 56 11.22 6.84 0.84
CA PRO A 56 11.97 7.62 -0.15
C PRO A 56 11.21 7.81 -1.48
N GLN A 57 10.06 7.17 -1.65
CA GLN A 57 9.28 7.15 -2.89
C GLN A 57 8.05 8.06 -2.84
N VAL A 58 7.76 8.70 -1.70
CA VAL A 58 6.55 9.50 -1.47
C VAL A 58 6.90 10.77 -0.69
N MET A 59 6.01 11.79 -0.77
CA MET A 59 6.24 13.07 -0.07
C MET A 59 5.99 12.97 1.43
N ASP A 60 5.04 12.14 1.83
CA ASP A 60 4.70 11.83 3.22
C ASP A 60 4.10 10.44 3.31
N LEU A 61 4.00 9.87 4.51
CA LEU A 61 3.58 8.50 4.70
C LEU A 61 2.73 8.34 5.96
N VAL A 62 1.63 7.58 5.83
CA VAL A 62 0.73 7.24 6.94
C VAL A 62 0.51 5.73 6.99
N VAL A 63 0.32 5.20 8.20
CA VAL A 63 -0.07 3.79 8.42
C VAL A 63 -1.54 3.73 8.83
N VAL A 64 -2.31 2.88 8.17
CA VAL A 64 -3.72 2.62 8.52
C VAL A 64 -3.80 1.36 9.36
N ALA A 65 -4.24 1.51 10.61
CA ALA A 65 -4.45 0.42 11.55
C ALA A 65 -5.59 0.75 12.51
N ASN A 66 -6.55 -0.17 12.69
CA ASN A 66 -7.71 0.06 13.55
C ASN A 66 -7.44 -0.19 15.04
N ASP A 67 -6.45 -1.03 15.32
CA ASP A 67 -6.06 -1.32 16.70
C ASP A 67 -4.90 -0.42 17.14
N PRO A 68 -4.91 0.08 18.38
CA PRO A 68 -3.81 0.83 18.93
C PRO A 68 -2.62 -0.13 19.18
N LEU A 69 -1.75 -0.24 18.20
CA LEU A 69 -0.57 -1.08 18.28
C LEU A 69 0.63 -0.27 18.80
N PRO A 70 1.04 -0.43 20.07
CA PRO A 70 2.17 0.31 20.62
C PRO A 70 3.43 0.18 19.77
N GLY A 71 3.67 -0.99 19.17
CA GLY A 71 4.82 -1.23 18.28
C GLY A 71 4.84 -0.38 17.00
N LEU A 72 3.69 0.14 16.55
CA LEU A 72 3.65 1.03 15.38
C LEU A 72 4.18 2.43 15.69
N ARG A 73 4.13 2.89 16.95
CA ARG A 73 4.65 4.20 17.34
C ARG A 73 6.14 4.36 17.06
N ALA A 74 6.88 3.26 17.12
CA ALA A 74 8.31 3.26 16.81
C ALA A 74 8.63 3.60 15.34
N LEU A 75 7.64 3.50 14.43
CA LEU A 75 7.81 3.84 13.01
C LEU A 75 7.97 5.35 12.78
N LYS A 76 7.60 6.19 13.75
CA LYS A 76 7.64 7.67 13.65
C LYS A 76 6.89 8.18 12.40
N VAL A 77 5.71 7.62 12.17
CA VAL A 77 4.75 8.04 11.12
C VAL A 77 3.36 8.16 11.74
N PRO A 78 2.47 9.02 11.21
CA PRO A 78 1.08 9.07 11.64
C PRO A 78 0.42 7.70 11.49
N ILE A 79 -0.40 7.34 12.49
CA ILE A 79 -1.21 6.13 12.48
C ILE A 79 -2.66 6.56 12.54
N ILE A 80 -3.46 6.11 11.58
CA ILE A 80 -4.88 6.43 11.47
C ILE A 80 -5.73 5.17 11.42
N ALA A 81 -6.99 5.31 11.80
CA ALA A 81 -7.97 4.23 11.68
C ALA A 81 -8.83 4.40 10.42
N ASP A 82 -9.53 3.34 10.05
CA ASP A 82 -10.59 3.42 9.05
C ASP A 82 -11.66 4.45 9.44
N PRO A 83 -12.37 5.09 8.49
CA PRO A 83 -13.38 6.09 8.77
C PRO A 83 -14.44 5.58 9.79
N PRO A 84 -14.80 6.41 10.80
CA PRO A 84 -15.68 5.96 11.90
C PRO A 84 -17.08 5.51 11.46
N ASP A 85 -17.63 6.10 10.39
CA ASP A 85 -18.92 5.69 9.83
C ASP A 85 -18.84 4.30 9.19
N LEU A 86 -17.76 3.98 8.49
CA LEU A 86 -17.51 2.65 7.96
C LEU A 86 -17.38 1.61 9.10
N GLN A 87 -16.64 1.96 10.15
CA GLN A 87 -16.48 1.09 11.31
C GLN A 87 -17.83 0.83 11.98
N ARG A 88 -18.66 1.86 12.17
CA ARG A 88 -20.00 1.70 12.73
C ARG A 88 -20.91 0.82 11.87
N ALA A 89 -20.89 1.04 10.54
CA ALA A 89 -21.67 0.22 9.61
C ALA A 89 -21.22 -1.25 9.66
N ALA A 90 -19.92 -1.49 9.63
CA ALA A 90 -19.36 -2.84 9.70
C ALA A 90 -19.73 -3.58 11.00
N ARG A 91 -19.68 -2.88 12.15
CA ARG A 91 -20.08 -3.44 13.46
C ARG A 91 -21.57 -3.80 13.49
N ARG A 92 -22.45 -2.92 12.97
CA ARG A 92 -23.90 -3.18 12.90
C ARG A 92 -24.25 -4.41 12.07
N GLU A 93 -23.49 -4.63 10.99
CA GLU A 93 -23.70 -5.73 10.07
C GLU A 93 -22.91 -6.99 10.43
N GLY A 94 -22.19 -7.00 11.56
CA GLY A 94 -21.37 -8.14 11.99
C GLY A 94 -20.26 -8.50 11.00
N ARG A 95 -19.83 -7.55 10.19
CA ARG A 95 -18.87 -7.75 9.10
C ARG A 95 -17.56 -6.99 9.32
N ARG A 96 -16.56 -7.34 8.56
CA ARG A 96 -15.25 -6.67 8.57
C ARG A 96 -15.12 -5.69 7.42
N LEU A 97 -14.37 -4.64 7.69
CA LEU A 97 -13.87 -3.75 6.65
C LEU A 97 -12.69 -4.44 5.93
N GLY A 98 -12.71 -4.38 4.61
CA GLY A 98 -11.60 -4.81 3.77
C GLY A 98 -10.62 -3.67 3.50
N PRO A 99 -9.62 -3.89 2.63
CA PRO A 99 -8.59 -2.89 2.33
C PRO A 99 -9.14 -1.59 1.72
N LEU A 100 -10.32 -1.59 1.12
CA LEU A 100 -10.96 -0.39 0.57
C LEU A 100 -11.20 0.69 1.64
N ALA A 101 -11.51 0.30 2.88
CA ALA A 101 -11.69 1.26 3.98
C ALA A 101 -10.37 1.95 4.33
N GLY A 102 -9.28 1.20 4.36
CA GLY A 102 -7.94 1.76 4.58
C GLY A 102 -7.48 2.66 3.43
N ILE A 103 -7.81 2.32 2.18
CA ILE A 103 -7.55 3.17 1.01
C ILE A 103 -8.31 4.50 1.16
N LEU A 104 -9.58 4.44 1.53
CA LEU A 104 -10.40 5.64 1.77
C LEU A 104 -9.83 6.49 2.92
N ALA A 105 -9.43 5.87 4.04
CA ALA A 105 -8.79 6.57 5.15
C ALA A 105 -7.55 7.33 4.70
N GLY A 106 -6.71 6.69 3.88
CA GLY A 106 -5.53 7.31 3.29
C GLY A 106 -5.86 8.49 2.36
N MET A 107 -6.87 8.35 1.49
CA MET A 107 -7.33 9.44 0.61
C MET A 107 -7.80 10.65 1.41
N GLU A 108 -8.58 10.43 2.46
CA GLU A 108 -9.13 11.49 3.31
C GLU A 108 -8.04 12.16 4.16
N TRP A 109 -7.09 11.37 4.64
CA TRP A 109 -5.94 11.90 5.35
C TRP A 109 -5.09 12.78 4.43
N ALA A 110 -4.77 12.31 3.23
CA ALA A 110 -4.02 13.06 2.23
C ALA A 110 -4.72 14.39 1.88
N ARG A 111 -6.02 14.37 1.61
CA ARG A 111 -6.79 15.59 1.32
C ARG A 111 -6.78 16.61 2.45
N ARG A 112 -6.72 16.16 3.71
CA ARG A 112 -6.73 17.03 4.89
C ARG A 112 -5.37 17.63 5.19
N HIS A 113 -4.31 16.86 5.07
CA HIS A 113 -2.96 17.26 5.47
C HIS A 113 -2.11 17.75 4.30
N HIS A 114 -2.42 17.30 3.10
CA HIS A 114 -1.73 17.64 1.86
C HIS A 114 -2.74 18.01 0.77
N PRO A 115 -3.43 19.18 0.85
CA PRO A 115 -4.50 19.56 -0.08
C PRO A 115 -4.07 19.58 -1.56
N HIS A 116 -2.78 19.73 -1.81
CA HIS A 116 -2.20 19.71 -3.16
C HIS A 116 -1.79 18.31 -3.64
N ALA A 117 -1.81 17.30 -2.75
CA ALA A 117 -1.56 15.92 -3.15
C ALA A 117 -2.79 15.38 -3.89
N GLY A 118 -2.67 15.19 -5.18
CA GLY A 118 -3.74 14.61 -6.00
C GLY A 118 -3.88 13.09 -5.90
N TRP A 119 -2.90 12.43 -5.28
CA TRP A 119 -2.73 10.97 -5.34
C TRP A 119 -2.21 10.36 -4.05
N ILE A 120 -2.58 9.11 -3.82
CA ILE A 120 -1.98 8.26 -2.79
C ILE A 120 -1.37 7.00 -3.42
N LEU A 121 -0.30 6.47 -2.83
CA LEU A 121 0.24 5.15 -3.14
C LEU A 121 -0.04 4.21 -1.97
N THR A 122 -0.80 3.16 -2.20
CA THR A 122 -1.08 2.15 -1.18
C THR A 122 -0.13 0.96 -1.26
N ALA A 123 0.26 0.43 -0.10
CA ALA A 123 1.04 -0.79 0.03
C ALA A 123 0.58 -1.60 1.25
N PRO A 124 0.45 -2.93 1.15
CA PRO A 124 0.12 -3.76 2.30
C PRO A 124 1.34 -3.92 3.23
N ALA A 125 1.10 -3.98 4.53
CA ALA A 125 2.15 -4.07 5.56
C ALA A 125 2.92 -5.40 5.58
N ASP A 126 2.48 -6.37 4.80
CA ASP A 126 3.02 -7.74 4.72
C ASP A 126 3.82 -8.03 3.44
N VAL A 127 4.19 -6.98 2.70
CA VAL A 127 5.06 -7.06 1.50
C VAL A 127 6.38 -6.31 1.77
N PRO A 128 7.29 -6.87 2.57
CA PRO A 128 8.46 -6.16 3.07
C PRO A 128 9.56 -5.89 2.04
N PHE A 129 9.48 -6.52 0.86
CA PHE A 129 10.51 -6.41 -0.19
C PHE A 129 10.08 -5.49 -1.34
N LEU A 130 9.25 -4.48 -1.06
CA LEU A 130 8.82 -3.51 -2.08
C LEU A 130 10.02 -2.97 -2.89
N PRO A 131 9.93 -2.92 -4.21
CA PRO A 131 10.94 -2.29 -5.05
C PRO A 131 11.11 -0.81 -4.71
N LEU A 132 12.35 -0.31 -4.76
CA LEU A 132 12.66 1.09 -4.50
C LEU A 132 12.29 2.02 -5.69
N ASP A 133 11.92 1.45 -6.81
CA ASP A 133 11.47 2.14 -8.02
C ASP A 133 9.96 1.93 -8.34
N LEU A 134 9.19 1.43 -7.35
CA LEU A 134 7.77 1.13 -7.50
C LEU A 134 6.97 2.35 -7.97
N THR A 135 7.15 3.49 -7.30
CA THR A 135 6.46 4.74 -7.63
C THR A 135 6.80 5.22 -9.03
N VAL A 136 8.09 5.21 -9.39
CA VAL A 136 8.55 5.64 -10.72
C VAL A 136 7.93 4.80 -11.81
N ARG A 137 7.87 3.48 -11.63
CA ARG A 137 7.28 2.56 -12.60
C ARG A 137 5.77 2.73 -12.72
N LEU A 138 5.06 2.86 -11.60
CA LEU A 138 3.62 3.10 -11.63
C LEU A 138 3.30 4.44 -12.29
N CYS A 139 3.99 5.50 -11.91
CA CYS A 139 3.79 6.83 -12.52
C CYS A 139 4.15 6.86 -14.01
N GLY A 140 5.01 5.96 -14.46
CA GLY A 140 5.31 5.77 -15.89
C GLY A 140 4.11 5.32 -16.73
N LEU A 141 3.02 4.86 -16.10
CA LEU A 141 1.76 4.53 -16.78
C LEU A 141 0.86 5.75 -17.03
N MET A 142 1.22 6.93 -16.54
CA MET A 142 0.45 8.15 -16.79
C MET A 142 0.49 8.52 -18.27
N HIS A 143 -0.67 8.61 -18.86
CA HIS A 143 -0.87 8.94 -20.27
C HIS A 143 -2.19 9.71 -20.44
N VAL A 144 -2.49 10.10 -21.65
CA VAL A 144 -3.76 10.77 -21.98
C VAL A 144 -4.68 9.78 -22.71
N PRO A 145 -5.93 9.56 -22.22
CA PRO A 145 -6.55 10.17 -21.03
C PRO A 145 -5.91 9.67 -19.72
N GLU A 146 -5.77 10.58 -18.75
CA GLU A 146 -5.14 10.30 -17.46
C GLU A 146 -5.91 9.20 -16.70
N PRO A 147 -5.24 8.11 -16.26
CA PRO A 147 -5.88 7.07 -15.45
C PRO A 147 -6.30 7.61 -14.08
N ASP A 148 -7.34 7.03 -13.50
CA ASP A 148 -7.76 7.32 -12.12
C ASP A 148 -7.07 6.38 -11.12
N VAL A 149 -6.61 5.21 -11.61
CA VAL A 149 -5.92 4.18 -10.83
C VAL A 149 -4.76 3.60 -11.63
N LEU A 150 -3.58 3.49 -10.99
CA LEU A 150 -2.42 2.77 -11.52
C LEU A 150 -2.12 1.60 -10.58
N MET A 151 -2.13 0.38 -11.05
CA MET A 151 -2.09 -0.82 -10.20
C MET A 151 -1.02 -1.79 -10.67
N VAL A 152 -0.33 -2.43 -9.72
CA VAL A 152 0.51 -3.59 -10.06
C VAL A 152 -0.41 -4.77 -10.35
N ARG A 153 -0.26 -5.36 -11.54
CA ARG A 153 -1.09 -6.50 -11.97
C ARG A 153 -1.02 -7.65 -10.97
N ARG A 154 -2.19 -8.17 -10.54
CA ARG A 154 -2.38 -9.20 -9.51
C ARG A 154 -2.06 -8.79 -8.08
N GLU A 155 -1.59 -7.56 -7.85
CA GLU A 155 -1.28 -7.02 -6.52
C GLU A 155 -2.20 -5.83 -6.21
N HIS A 156 -3.49 -6.10 -6.05
CA HIS A 156 -4.55 -5.10 -6.10
C HIS A 156 -4.43 -4.01 -5.01
N THR A 157 -3.71 -4.25 -3.92
CA THR A 157 -3.44 -3.28 -2.86
C THR A 157 -2.17 -2.45 -3.10
N LEU A 158 -1.38 -2.82 -4.11
CA LEU A 158 -0.23 -2.04 -4.57
C LEU A 158 -0.65 -1.17 -5.75
N ALA A 159 -1.12 0.04 -5.45
CA ALA A 159 -1.70 0.91 -6.46
C ALA A 159 -1.58 2.39 -6.10
N VAL A 160 -1.50 3.23 -7.13
CA VAL A 160 -1.67 4.68 -7.03
C VAL A 160 -3.13 5.01 -7.33
N TRP A 161 -3.74 5.84 -6.49
CA TRP A 161 -5.15 6.19 -6.54
C TRP A 161 -5.32 7.70 -6.60
N SER A 162 -6.15 8.19 -7.50
CA SER A 162 -6.58 9.58 -7.45
C SER A 162 -7.43 9.83 -6.20
N VAL A 163 -7.10 10.85 -5.42
CA VAL A 163 -7.88 11.23 -4.23
C VAL A 163 -9.29 11.73 -4.58
N LYS A 164 -9.56 12.03 -5.85
CA LYS A 164 -10.89 12.39 -6.36
C LYS A 164 -11.89 11.25 -6.19
N LEU A 165 -11.42 10.01 -6.15
CA LEU A 165 -12.26 8.82 -5.99
C LEU A 165 -12.83 8.66 -4.57
N ALA A 166 -12.41 9.45 -3.58
CA ALA A 166 -12.77 9.25 -2.17
C ALA A 166 -14.30 9.23 -1.94
N ALA A 167 -15.05 10.14 -2.56
CA ALA A 167 -16.50 10.20 -2.41
C ALA A 167 -17.21 8.99 -3.04
N ASP A 168 -16.76 8.56 -4.21
CA ASP A 168 -17.29 7.38 -4.90
C ASP A 168 -16.95 6.09 -4.15
N LEU A 169 -15.72 5.97 -3.65
CA LEU A 169 -15.28 4.83 -2.85
C LEU A 169 -16.10 4.70 -1.56
N ARG A 170 -16.37 5.83 -0.89
CA ARG A 170 -17.23 5.83 0.31
C ARG A 170 -18.63 5.33 0.00
N ARG A 171 -19.25 5.84 -1.07
CA ARG A 171 -20.57 5.41 -1.54
C ARG A 171 -20.56 3.91 -1.87
N ALA A 172 -19.59 3.45 -2.63
CA ALA A 172 -19.47 2.04 -3.01
C ALA A 172 -19.37 1.12 -1.79
N ILE A 173 -18.61 1.50 -0.75
CA ILE A 173 -18.49 0.70 0.48
C ILE A 173 -19.80 0.69 1.28
N LEU A 174 -20.42 1.86 1.50
CA LEU A 174 -21.57 2.00 2.41
C LEU A 174 -22.89 1.60 1.78
N GLN A 175 -23.12 1.96 0.52
CA GLN A 175 -24.42 1.78 -0.13
C GLN A 175 -24.47 0.51 -0.98
N GLU A 176 -23.35 0.15 -1.61
CA GLU A 176 -23.30 -0.97 -2.56
C GLU A 176 -22.61 -2.20 -1.95
N GLY A 177 -22.08 -2.09 -0.74
CA GLY A 177 -21.40 -3.21 -0.07
C GLY A 177 -20.08 -3.63 -0.71
N MET A 178 -19.44 -2.75 -1.49
CA MET A 178 -18.18 -3.02 -2.21
C MET A 178 -17.08 -3.51 -1.26
N ARG A 179 -16.38 -4.58 -1.65
CA ARG A 179 -15.32 -5.22 -0.86
C ARG A 179 -14.02 -5.45 -1.63
N ARG A 180 -14.14 -5.73 -2.92
CA ARG A 180 -13.00 -6.13 -3.74
C ARG A 180 -12.33 -4.91 -4.33
N VAL A 181 -11.04 -4.78 -4.05
CA VAL A 181 -10.22 -3.65 -4.54
C VAL A 181 -10.20 -3.62 -6.07
N GLU A 182 -9.98 -4.77 -6.70
CA GLU A 182 -9.97 -4.90 -8.14
C GLU A 182 -11.29 -4.50 -8.79
N GLU A 183 -12.41 -4.94 -8.19
CA GLU A 183 -13.74 -4.62 -8.70
C GLU A 183 -14.01 -3.11 -8.67
N PHE A 184 -13.63 -2.43 -7.57
CA PHE A 184 -13.74 -0.98 -7.51
C PHE A 184 -12.82 -0.30 -8.52
N ALA A 185 -11.56 -0.73 -8.61
CA ALA A 185 -10.61 -0.15 -9.56
C ALA A 185 -11.07 -0.24 -11.03
N ARG A 186 -11.69 -1.37 -11.41
CA ARG A 186 -12.20 -1.60 -12.78
C ARG A 186 -13.41 -0.74 -13.17
N ARG A 187 -14.04 -0.06 -12.21
CA ARG A 187 -15.09 0.94 -12.49
C ARG A 187 -14.54 2.26 -13.00
N HIS A 188 -13.24 2.45 -12.91
CA HIS A 188 -12.54 3.69 -13.24
C HIS A 188 -11.52 3.45 -14.34
N ARG A 189 -10.87 4.52 -14.80
CA ARG A 189 -9.78 4.40 -15.79
C ARG A 189 -8.56 3.77 -15.11
N LEU A 190 -8.46 2.46 -15.24
CA LEU A 190 -7.41 1.63 -14.66
C LEU A 190 -6.28 1.40 -15.66
N ALA A 191 -5.04 1.69 -15.25
CA ALA A 191 -3.83 1.24 -15.93
C ALA A 191 -3.09 0.22 -15.06
N GLU A 192 -2.68 -0.90 -15.66
CA GLU A 192 -2.03 -1.99 -14.95
C GLU A 192 -0.55 -2.14 -15.34
N LEU A 193 0.32 -2.17 -14.35
CA LEU A 193 1.74 -2.45 -14.50
C LEU A 193 1.99 -3.96 -14.42
N ALA A 194 2.42 -4.57 -15.53
CA ALA A 194 3.02 -5.89 -15.50
C ALA A 194 4.46 -5.78 -14.97
N TRP A 195 4.72 -6.32 -13.77
CA TRP A 195 6.06 -6.21 -13.18
C TRP A 195 7.06 -7.14 -13.89
N PRO A 196 8.21 -6.62 -14.35
CA PRO A 196 9.25 -7.45 -14.98
C PRO A 196 9.76 -8.52 -14.02
N GLY A 197 9.88 -9.77 -14.47
CA GLY A 197 10.33 -10.89 -13.64
C GLY A 197 9.28 -11.44 -12.67
N GLY A 198 8.02 -11.00 -12.78
CA GLY A 198 6.88 -11.54 -12.00
C GLY A 198 6.76 -10.98 -10.60
N GLY A 199 5.96 -11.64 -9.77
CA GLY A 199 5.54 -11.18 -8.45
C GLY A 199 6.56 -11.32 -7.31
N ALA A 200 7.78 -11.78 -7.56
CA ALA A 200 8.77 -12.06 -6.52
C ALA A 200 9.06 -10.91 -5.53
N PRO A 201 9.03 -9.62 -5.93
CA PRO A 201 9.17 -8.50 -4.99
C PRO A 201 7.92 -8.25 -4.12
N PHE A 202 6.77 -8.78 -4.53
CA PHE A 202 5.48 -8.53 -3.88
C PHE A 202 4.99 -9.73 -3.06
N LEU A 203 5.91 -10.61 -2.67
CA LEU A 203 5.57 -11.78 -1.86
C LEU A 203 4.95 -11.35 -0.53
N ASN A 204 3.68 -11.69 -0.34
CA ASN A 204 2.98 -11.54 0.93
C ASN A 204 3.50 -12.60 1.92
N ILE A 205 3.87 -12.16 3.11
CA ILE A 205 4.28 -13.07 4.18
C ILE A 205 3.06 -13.37 5.06
N ASN A 206 2.48 -14.57 4.93
CA ASN A 206 1.23 -14.96 5.57
C ASN A 206 1.39 -16.07 6.60
N THR A 207 2.52 -16.81 6.58
CA THR A 207 2.77 -17.95 7.46
C THR A 207 4.13 -17.83 8.15
N PRO A 208 4.35 -18.55 9.28
CA PRO A 208 5.65 -18.60 9.94
C PRO A 208 6.77 -19.14 9.03
N GLU A 209 6.46 -20.08 8.14
CA GLU A 209 7.40 -20.67 7.17
C GLU A 209 7.87 -19.63 6.15
N GLU A 210 6.92 -18.86 5.60
CA GLU A 210 7.20 -17.73 4.70
C GLU A 210 8.04 -16.66 5.41
N LEU A 211 7.74 -16.36 6.68
CA LEU A 211 8.51 -15.42 7.49
C LEU A 211 9.95 -15.89 7.69
N SER A 212 10.13 -17.18 8.00
CA SER A 212 11.45 -17.79 8.13
C SER A 212 12.23 -17.75 6.82
N ALA A 213 11.57 -18.03 5.70
CA ALA A 213 12.17 -17.94 4.36
C ALA A 213 12.58 -16.51 4.02
N ALA A 214 11.72 -15.54 4.32
CA ALA A 214 11.97 -14.11 4.12
C ALA A 214 13.15 -13.62 4.99
N SER A 215 13.25 -14.08 6.25
CA SER A 215 14.36 -13.74 7.15
C SER A 215 15.70 -14.21 6.60
N ARG A 216 15.75 -15.39 5.98
CA ARG A 216 16.97 -15.88 5.30
C ARG A 216 17.40 -15.01 4.13
N ARG A 217 16.46 -14.35 3.44
CA ARG A 217 16.78 -13.39 2.35
C ARG A 217 17.39 -12.08 2.86
N LEU A 218 17.12 -11.69 4.10
CA LEU A 218 17.70 -10.49 4.73
C LEU A 218 19.10 -10.78 5.32
N ALA A 219 19.40 -12.04 5.65
CA ALA A 219 20.72 -12.39 6.18
C ALA A 219 21.79 -12.06 5.13
N PRO A 220 22.91 -11.40 5.52
CA PRO A 220 24.03 -11.20 4.61
C PRO A 220 24.52 -12.56 4.10
N ALA A 221 24.80 -12.64 2.80
CA ALA A 221 25.35 -13.85 2.21
C ALA A 221 26.60 -14.26 3.02
N ARG A 222 26.58 -15.46 3.63
CA ARG A 222 27.78 -15.99 4.31
C ARG A 222 28.93 -16.00 3.30
N PRO A 223 30.10 -15.41 3.63
CA PRO A 223 31.24 -15.49 2.75
C PRO A 223 31.51 -16.96 2.46
N ARG A 224 31.56 -17.32 1.16
CA ARG A 224 31.97 -18.68 0.76
C ARG A 224 33.36 -18.92 1.33
N SER A 225 33.48 -19.83 2.28
CA SER A 225 34.77 -20.29 2.74
C SER A 225 35.53 -20.82 1.51
N ARG A 226 36.59 -20.12 1.11
CA ARG A 226 37.53 -20.62 0.11
C ARG A 226 38.20 -21.85 0.74
N ARG A 227 37.93 -23.02 0.19
CA ARG A 227 38.75 -24.20 0.38
C ARG A 227 39.92 -24.18 -0.59
#